data_f9209a75d1ef7e965996d3d953e910d5
#
_entry.id   f9209a75d1ef7e965996d3d953e910d5
#
_cell.length_a   1.000
_cell.length_b   1.000
_cell.length_c   1.000
_cell.angle_alpha   90.00
_cell.angle_beta   90.00
_cell.angle_gamma   90.00
#
_symmetry.space_group_name_H-M   'P 1'
#
loop_
_entity.id
_entity.type
_entity.pdbx_description
1 polymer ?
#
loop_
_entity_poly.entity_id
_entity_poly.type
_entity_poly.pdbx_seq_one_letter_code
_entity_poly.pdbx_strand_id
1 'polypeptide(L)'
;AVYANAVPSGVVAREAFEHLCDTVVQSAAKGCDAILLDLHGAMVAEGYPDAEGELLRRLRTCTPAGLPIGVALDFHANFSSELIRNASVIAGYCTYPHVDIYETGVRVAQSIRAQLEGRSRPVLLWQRLPMLTHMLRQTPSMQPMKDIMDRAMQAERDGEVCNASVFGGFPLSDIPYAGLSVVIAAEQGKLAAGERLLDELCDLAWQRRADFVFPSEPVAESIAQAKSLREGPVLLIDHGDNCGAGGVTDIMDVLEEVLKQGLEDVVAGPFWDPATVATLFERGVGAEVTVDVGGKTDMPALGLKGRPLRLTGVVERLTDGEYTVTGPMFTGVRQSLGRTAVLR
;
A
#
# COMPACT_ATOMS: atom_id res chain seq x y z
N ALA A 1 -15.03 -2.82 18.90
CA ALA A 1 -14.12 -2.73 17.76
C ALA A 1 -14.66 -1.75 16.74
N VAL A 2 -13.80 -1.05 16.06
CA VAL A 2 -14.13 -0.13 14.94
C VAL A 2 -13.44 -0.67 13.70
N TYR A 3 -14.14 -0.70 12.58
CA TYR A 3 -13.60 -1.10 11.29
C TYR A 3 -13.99 -0.08 10.23
N ALA A 4 -13.02 0.38 9.47
CA ALA A 4 -13.21 1.22 8.29
C ALA A 4 -12.16 0.83 7.24
N ASN A 5 -12.57 0.71 5.99
CA ASN A 5 -11.69 0.40 4.88
C ASN A 5 -12.15 1.18 3.64
N ALA A 6 -11.20 1.64 2.85
CA ALA A 6 -11.44 2.24 1.55
C ALA A 6 -10.35 1.81 0.57
N VAL A 7 -10.64 1.86 -0.72
CA VAL A 7 -9.63 1.65 -1.74
C VAL A 7 -8.63 2.81 -1.72
N PRO A 8 -7.34 2.58 -2.02
CA PRO A 8 -6.35 3.65 -2.15
C PRO A 8 -6.83 4.71 -3.15
N SER A 9 -6.68 5.97 -2.76
CA SER A 9 -7.10 7.12 -3.58
C SER A 9 -6.33 8.38 -3.17
N GLY A 10 -6.84 9.57 -3.46
CA GLY A 10 -6.27 10.83 -3.01
C GLY A 10 -6.40 11.07 -1.51
N VAL A 11 -6.13 12.31 -1.10
CA VAL A 11 -6.18 12.76 0.29
C VAL A 11 -7.57 12.52 0.89
N VAL A 12 -7.62 11.94 2.08
CA VAL A 12 -8.86 11.69 2.82
C VAL A 12 -9.50 13.01 3.24
N ALA A 13 -10.79 13.18 2.97
CA ALA A 13 -11.52 14.38 3.39
C ALA A 13 -11.43 14.55 4.91
N ARG A 14 -11.24 15.80 5.37
CA ARG A 14 -11.13 16.14 6.79
C ARG A 14 -12.29 15.57 7.61
N GLU A 15 -13.51 15.75 7.14
CA GLU A 15 -14.71 15.30 7.85
C GLU A 15 -14.74 13.78 8.05
N ALA A 16 -14.30 13.01 7.05
CA ALA A 16 -14.21 11.56 7.15
C ALA A 16 -13.15 11.15 8.17
N PHE A 17 -11.98 11.77 8.14
CA PHE A 17 -10.91 11.53 9.12
C PHE A 17 -11.34 11.88 10.54
N GLU A 18 -11.95 13.06 10.76
CA GLU A 18 -12.45 13.47 12.08
C GLU A 18 -13.48 12.48 12.62
N HIS A 19 -14.42 12.05 11.78
CA HIS A 19 -15.43 11.07 12.19
C HIS A 19 -14.80 9.73 12.61
N LEU A 20 -13.81 9.24 11.88
CA LEU A 20 -13.06 8.02 12.22
C LEU A 20 -12.33 8.19 13.56
N CYS A 21 -11.58 9.29 13.72
CA CYS A 21 -10.86 9.59 14.95
C CYS A 21 -11.80 9.66 16.14
N ASP A 22 -12.89 10.41 16.03
CA ASP A 22 -13.87 10.56 17.12
C ASP A 22 -14.48 9.20 17.51
N THR A 23 -14.81 8.36 16.54
CA THR A 23 -15.35 7.03 16.77
C THR A 23 -14.38 6.14 17.54
N VAL A 24 -13.11 6.14 17.16
CA VAL A 24 -12.06 5.34 17.82
C VAL A 24 -11.77 5.89 19.22
N VAL A 25 -11.59 7.20 19.35
CA VAL A 25 -11.30 7.89 20.63
C VAL A 25 -12.45 7.68 21.63
N GLN A 26 -13.70 7.87 21.21
CA GLN A 26 -14.87 7.62 22.07
C GLN A 26 -14.98 6.15 22.50
N SER A 27 -14.58 5.23 21.64
CA SER A 27 -14.53 3.80 21.99
C SER A 27 -13.46 3.53 23.04
N ALA A 28 -12.26 4.09 22.89
CA ALA A 28 -11.14 3.95 23.82
C ALA A 28 -11.44 4.61 25.18
N ALA A 29 -12.11 5.76 25.20
CA ALA A 29 -12.45 6.49 26.40
C ALA A 29 -13.43 5.73 27.35
N LYS A 30 -14.08 4.67 26.87
CA LYS A 30 -14.91 3.79 27.72
C LYS A 30 -14.08 2.91 28.65
N GLY A 31 -12.78 2.89 28.49
CA GLY A 31 -11.82 2.12 29.28
C GLY A 31 -11.47 0.78 28.63
N CYS A 32 -10.19 0.48 28.69
CA CYS A 32 -9.60 -0.78 28.23
C CYS A 32 -8.22 -0.95 28.88
N ASP A 33 -7.69 -2.19 28.86
CA ASP A 33 -6.37 -2.49 29.38
C ASP A 33 -5.26 -2.24 28.36
N ALA A 34 -5.60 -2.28 27.06
CA ALA A 34 -4.72 -1.99 25.92
C ALA A 34 -5.53 -1.64 24.67
N ILE A 35 -4.87 -1.06 23.69
CA ILE A 35 -5.42 -0.78 22.36
C ILE A 35 -4.57 -1.53 21.32
N LEU A 36 -5.23 -2.22 20.40
CA LEU A 36 -4.63 -2.81 19.21
C LEU A 36 -5.21 -2.11 18.00
N LEU A 37 -4.32 -1.61 17.14
CA LEU A 37 -4.66 -0.91 15.92
C LEU A 37 -4.07 -1.66 14.72
N ASP A 38 -4.89 -1.91 13.73
CA ASP A 38 -4.49 -2.35 12.40
C ASP A 38 -4.70 -1.16 11.47
N LEU A 39 -3.60 -0.53 11.04
CA LEU A 39 -3.60 0.70 10.24
C LEU A 39 -2.73 0.51 9.01
N HIS A 40 -2.92 1.35 7.99
CA HIS A 40 -2.03 1.33 6.84
C HIS A 40 -0.66 1.95 7.18
N GLY A 41 -0.64 3.16 7.71
CA GLY A 41 0.58 3.91 8.03
C GLY A 41 1.00 4.92 6.95
N ALA A 42 0.23 5.06 5.87
CA ALA A 42 0.49 6.04 4.81
C ALA A 42 -0.73 6.92 4.50
N MET A 43 -1.70 6.98 5.40
CA MET A 43 -2.88 7.80 5.21
C MET A 43 -2.54 9.28 5.33
N VAL A 44 -2.93 10.05 4.31
CA VAL A 44 -2.88 11.52 4.32
C VAL A 44 -4.31 12.03 4.34
N ALA A 45 -4.63 12.90 5.29
CA ALA A 45 -5.92 13.55 5.36
C ALA A 45 -5.78 15.08 5.27
N GLU A 46 -6.83 15.76 4.85
CA GLU A 46 -6.83 17.23 4.73
C GLU A 46 -6.47 17.92 6.05
N GLY A 47 -5.29 18.56 6.08
CA GLY A 47 -4.71 19.19 7.25
C GLY A 47 -3.99 18.24 8.21
N TYR A 48 -3.91 16.95 7.87
CA TYR A 48 -3.22 15.92 8.65
C TYR A 48 -2.33 15.08 7.73
N PRO A 49 -1.09 15.53 7.46
CA PRO A 49 -0.17 14.75 6.63
C PRO A 49 0.24 13.41 7.25
N ASP A 50 0.19 13.27 8.58
CA ASP A 50 0.32 12.03 9.34
C ASP A 50 -1.00 11.75 10.07
N ALA A 51 -1.92 11.13 9.37
CA ALA A 51 -3.24 10.86 9.91
C ALA A 51 -3.22 9.78 11.02
N GLU A 52 -2.38 8.76 10.87
CA GLU A 52 -2.23 7.72 11.89
C GLU A 52 -1.52 8.25 13.14
N GLY A 53 -0.48 9.07 13.00
CA GLY A 53 0.18 9.71 14.14
C GLY A 53 -0.75 10.62 14.91
N GLU A 54 -1.61 11.39 14.22
CA GLU A 54 -2.64 12.22 14.85
C GLU A 54 -3.68 11.38 15.60
N LEU A 55 -4.14 10.27 15.02
CA LEU A 55 -5.04 9.33 15.72
C LEU A 55 -4.40 8.83 17.02
N LEU A 56 -3.15 8.38 16.97
CA LEU A 56 -2.45 7.89 18.16
C LEU A 56 -2.27 8.99 19.21
N ARG A 57 -1.95 10.21 18.79
CA ARG A 57 -1.84 11.37 19.67
C ARG A 57 -3.17 11.64 20.41
N ARG A 58 -4.30 11.59 19.70
CA ARG A 58 -5.64 11.74 20.30
C ARG A 58 -5.94 10.62 21.29
N LEU A 59 -5.60 9.39 20.96
CA LEU A 59 -5.75 8.25 21.88
C LEU A 59 -4.94 8.45 23.15
N ARG A 60 -3.71 8.94 23.08
CA ARG A 60 -2.91 9.25 24.28
C ARG A 60 -3.53 10.31 25.18
N THR A 61 -4.26 11.26 24.62
CA THR A 61 -4.91 12.31 25.43
C THR A 61 -6.16 11.81 26.17
N CYS A 62 -6.81 10.74 25.70
CA CYS A 62 -8.04 10.20 26.28
C CYS A 62 -7.84 8.90 27.08
N THR A 63 -6.61 8.37 27.13
CA THR A 63 -6.29 7.12 27.82
C THR A 63 -5.31 7.34 28.97
N PRO A 64 -5.26 6.44 29.98
CA PRO A 64 -4.30 6.54 31.07
C PRO A 64 -2.83 6.55 30.56
N ALA A 65 -1.99 7.29 31.25
CA ALA A 65 -0.56 7.29 30.97
C ALA A 65 0.00 5.87 31.08
N GLY A 66 0.73 5.43 30.04
CA GLY A 66 1.35 4.09 30.01
C GLY A 66 0.42 2.97 29.53
N LEU A 67 -0.84 3.26 29.18
CA LEU A 67 -1.70 2.25 28.54
C LEU A 67 -1.02 1.73 27.26
N PRO A 68 -0.85 0.39 27.12
CA PRO A 68 -0.21 -0.16 25.93
C PRO A 68 -1.03 0.09 24.66
N ILE A 69 -0.40 0.65 23.61
CA ILE A 69 -0.97 0.81 22.27
C ILE A 69 -0.06 0.07 21.28
N GLY A 70 -0.57 -1.01 20.71
CA GLY A 70 0.11 -1.80 19.69
C GLY A 70 -0.44 -1.46 18.31
N VAL A 71 0.45 -1.35 17.32
CA VAL A 71 0.09 -0.96 15.95
C VAL A 71 0.68 -1.96 14.96
N ALA A 72 -0.18 -2.58 14.18
CA ALA A 72 0.19 -3.33 12.98
C ALA A 72 0.09 -2.38 11.78
N LEU A 73 1.10 -2.40 10.90
CA LEU A 73 1.19 -1.50 9.77
C LEU A 73 1.50 -2.24 8.48
N ASP A 74 1.00 -1.70 7.39
CA ASP A 74 1.41 -2.08 6.05
C ASP A 74 2.91 -1.79 5.85
N PHE A 75 3.53 -2.58 4.99
CA PHE A 75 4.93 -2.46 4.59
C PHE A 75 5.29 -1.09 3.98
N HIS A 76 4.30 -0.40 3.41
CA HIS A 76 4.47 0.92 2.78
C HIS A 76 4.25 2.10 3.74
N ALA A 77 4.22 1.88 5.05
CA ALA A 77 4.04 2.95 6.02
C ALA A 77 5.13 4.02 5.92
N ASN A 78 4.73 5.28 6.09
CA ASN A 78 5.62 6.43 6.23
C ASN A 78 5.65 6.87 7.70
N PHE A 79 6.82 7.15 8.23
CA PHE A 79 6.98 7.39 9.66
C PHE A 79 7.26 8.85 10.00
N SER A 80 6.42 9.41 10.86
CA SER A 80 6.69 10.61 11.62
C SER A 80 7.10 10.30 13.06
N SER A 81 7.60 11.28 13.75
CA SER A 81 7.89 11.15 15.19
C SER A 81 6.62 11.02 16.03
N GLU A 82 5.46 11.47 15.56
CA GLU A 82 4.21 11.37 16.30
C GLU A 82 3.72 9.93 16.42
N LEU A 83 3.76 9.18 15.32
CA LEU A 83 3.39 7.77 15.30
C LEU A 83 4.24 6.96 16.29
N ILE A 84 5.57 7.16 16.26
CA ILE A 84 6.51 6.47 17.16
C ILE A 84 6.29 6.81 18.64
N ARG A 85 6.17 8.10 18.96
CA ARG A 85 6.03 8.54 20.37
C ARG A 85 4.76 8.02 21.05
N ASN A 86 3.73 7.79 20.27
CA ASN A 86 2.41 7.45 20.79
C ASN A 86 2.10 5.94 20.76
N ALA A 87 2.91 5.13 20.08
CA ALA A 87 2.82 3.68 20.11
C ALA A 87 3.66 3.06 21.24
N SER A 88 3.29 1.88 21.72
CA SER A 88 4.09 1.07 22.66
C SER A 88 4.86 -0.03 21.93
N VAL A 89 4.32 -0.53 20.82
CA VAL A 89 4.94 -1.47 19.90
C VAL A 89 4.38 -1.26 18.51
N ILE A 90 5.24 -1.41 17.51
CA ILE A 90 4.88 -1.34 16.09
C ILE A 90 5.43 -2.59 15.41
N ALA A 91 4.62 -3.26 14.60
CA ALA A 91 5.07 -4.30 13.70
C ALA A 91 4.55 -4.04 12.29
N GLY A 92 5.41 -4.20 11.29
CA GLY A 92 5.07 -4.10 9.88
C GLY A 92 4.97 -5.46 9.20
N TYR A 93 4.27 -5.51 8.07
CA TYR A 93 4.29 -6.68 7.20
C TYR A 93 5.72 -6.95 6.72
N CYS A 94 6.06 -8.22 6.58
CA CYS A 94 7.37 -8.67 6.12
C CYS A 94 7.32 -9.23 4.69
N THR A 95 6.15 -9.21 4.06
CA THR A 95 5.93 -9.75 2.70
C THR A 95 5.29 -8.73 1.77
N TYR A 96 5.58 -8.87 0.48
CA TYR A 96 4.95 -8.13 -0.59
C TYR A 96 4.87 -9.04 -1.83
N PRO A 97 3.69 -9.52 -2.22
CA PRO A 97 2.34 -9.25 -1.69
C PRO A 97 2.15 -9.56 -0.21
N HIS A 98 1.24 -8.84 0.47
CA HIS A 98 1.01 -8.90 1.91
C HIS A 98 0.21 -10.15 2.29
N VAL A 99 0.90 -11.26 2.52
CA VAL A 99 0.30 -12.55 2.90
C VAL A 99 0.41 -12.84 4.40
N ASP A 100 1.13 -12.01 5.15
CA ASP A 100 1.43 -12.13 6.58
C ASP A 100 0.69 -11.11 7.46
N ILE A 101 -0.46 -10.60 6.97
CA ILE A 101 -1.30 -9.61 7.69
C ILE A 101 -1.72 -10.15 9.06
N TYR A 102 -2.22 -11.40 9.10
CA TYR A 102 -2.64 -12.06 10.33
C TYR A 102 -1.48 -12.27 11.30
N GLU A 103 -0.37 -12.77 10.83
CA GLU A 103 0.84 -13.03 11.61
C GLU A 103 1.40 -11.72 12.20
N THR A 104 1.34 -10.64 11.47
CA THR A 104 1.75 -9.31 11.96
C THR A 104 0.85 -8.84 13.10
N GLY A 105 -0.47 -9.00 12.96
CA GLY A 105 -1.41 -8.75 14.06
C GLY A 105 -1.13 -9.60 15.29
N VAL A 106 -0.79 -10.89 15.11
CA VAL A 106 -0.39 -11.81 16.20
C VAL A 106 0.89 -11.33 16.89
N ARG A 107 1.92 -10.87 16.13
CA ARG A 107 3.17 -10.33 16.69
C ARG A 107 2.90 -9.12 17.61
N VAL A 108 2.06 -8.20 17.17
CA VAL A 108 1.64 -7.04 17.97
C VAL A 108 0.88 -7.49 19.23
N ALA A 109 -0.11 -8.37 19.08
CA ALA A 109 -0.91 -8.86 20.21
C ALA A 109 -0.07 -9.60 21.26
N GLN A 110 0.89 -10.42 20.84
CA GLN A 110 1.83 -11.11 21.75
C GLN A 110 2.70 -10.10 22.52
N SER A 111 3.21 -9.07 21.86
CA SER A 111 4.00 -8.02 22.48
C SER A 111 3.18 -7.22 23.51
N ILE A 112 1.93 -6.85 23.18
CA ILE A 112 1.03 -6.16 24.11
C ILE A 112 0.68 -7.06 25.30
N ARG A 113 0.37 -8.33 25.06
CA ARG A 113 0.11 -9.29 26.15
C ARG A 113 1.31 -9.41 27.10
N ALA A 114 2.51 -9.49 26.58
CA ALA A 114 3.73 -9.56 27.41
C ALA A 114 3.91 -8.29 28.27
N GLN A 115 3.53 -7.11 27.73
CA GLN A 115 3.54 -5.86 28.48
C GLN A 115 2.49 -5.85 29.62
N LEU A 116 1.26 -6.29 29.35
CA LEU A 116 0.19 -6.40 30.35
C LEU A 116 0.53 -7.38 31.47
N GLU A 117 1.21 -8.47 31.15
CA GLU A 117 1.72 -9.46 32.13
C GLU A 117 2.97 -8.98 32.88
N GLY A 118 3.50 -7.82 32.56
CA GLY A 118 4.71 -7.25 33.19
C GLY A 118 6.02 -7.98 32.78
N ARG A 119 5.97 -8.83 31.76
CA ARG A 119 7.12 -9.62 31.27
C ARG A 119 8.00 -8.89 30.26
N SER A 120 7.50 -7.81 29.69
CA SER A 120 8.18 -7.04 28.64
C SER A 120 7.95 -5.53 28.85
N ARG A 121 9.00 -4.75 28.58
CA ARG A 121 8.94 -3.28 28.55
C ARG A 121 9.75 -2.76 27.38
N PRO A 122 9.26 -2.94 26.15
CA PRO A 122 10.00 -2.55 24.96
C PRO A 122 10.09 -1.03 24.85
N VAL A 123 11.19 -0.58 24.26
CA VAL A 123 11.42 0.78 23.82
C VAL A 123 11.51 0.76 22.31
N LEU A 124 10.82 1.70 21.64
CA LEU A 124 10.90 1.85 20.20
C LEU A 124 12.14 2.69 19.84
N LEU A 125 13.02 2.09 19.06
CA LEU A 125 14.11 2.74 18.36
C LEU A 125 13.73 2.84 16.88
N TRP A 126 14.08 3.95 16.21
CA TRP A 126 13.71 4.09 14.83
C TRP A 126 14.60 5.07 14.08
N GLN A 127 14.66 4.87 12.80
CA GLN A 127 15.31 5.82 11.89
C GLN A 127 14.58 5.82 10.55
N ARG A 128 14.43 7.01 9.96
CA ARG A 128 14.01 7.19 8.57
C ARG A 128 15.22 7.65 7.78
N LEU A 129 15.50 6.96 6.68
CA LEU A 129 16.58 7.32 5.77
C LEU A 129 16.13 8.44 4.81
N PRO A 130 17.01 9.37 4.43
CA PRO A 130 16.69 10.40 3.46
C PRO A 130 16.74 9.84 2.03
N MET A 131 15.90 8.84 1.76
CA MET A 131 15.79 8.18 0.47
C MET A 131 14.36 7.76 0.17
N LEU A 132 13.97 7.90 -1.08
CA LEU A 132 12.75 7.32 -1.63
C LEU A 132 13.10 6.03 -2.36
N THR A 133 12.28 5.01 -2.20
CA THR A 133 12.45 3.72 -2.83
C THR A 133 11.36 3.51 -3.87
N HIS A 134 11.69 3.01 -5.04
CA HIS A 134 10.69 2.67 -6.04
C HIS A 134 9.92 1.40 -5.63
N MET A 135 8.59 1.42 -5.70
CA MET A 135 7.74 0.33 -5.21
C MET A 135 8.08 -1.04 -5.84
N LEU A 136 8.48 -1.08 -7.12
CA LEU A 136 8.94 -2.31 -7.78
C LEU A 136 10.31 -2.82 -7.27
N ARG A 137 10.99 -2.08 -6.40
CA ARG A 137 12.25 -2.48 -5.75
C ARG A 137 12.10 -2.75 -4.26
N GLN A 138 10.89 -2.63 -3.74
CA GLN A 138 10.64 -2.81 -2.30
C GLN A 138 10.34 -4.26 -1.92
N THR A 139 10.01 -5.16 -2.87
CA THR A 139 9.59 -6.52 -2.51
C THR A 139 10.65 -7.29 -1.73
N PRO A 140 10.31 -7.86 -0.54
CA PRO A 140 11.24 -8.61 0.29
C PRO A 140 11.71 -9.94 -0.33
N SER A 141 11.08 -10.40 -1.41
CA SER A 141 11.51 -11.61 -2.13
C SER A 141 12.69 -11.37 -3.09
N MET A 142 13.05 -10.10 -3.34
CA MET A 142 14.10 -9.71 -4.28
C MET A 142 15.05 -8.67 -3.68
N GLN A 143 16.27 -8.61 -4.24
CA GLN A 143 17.21 -7.55 -3.91
C GLN A 143 16.70 -6.17 -4.41
N PRO A 144 16.99 -5.08 -3.69
CA PRO A 144 17.85 -4.96 -2.52
C PRO A 144 17.16 -5.24 -1.18
N MET A 145 15.81 -5.26 -1.11
CA MET A 145 15.05 -5.37 0.13
C MET A 145 15.23 -6.72 0.83
N LYS A 146 15.47 -7.80 0.07
CA LYS A 146 15.54 -9.16 0.60
C LYS A 146 16.52 -9.30 1.77
N ASP A 147 17.78 -8.89 1.60
CA ASP A 147 18.80 -9.06 2.64
C ASP A 147 18.47 -8.24 3.90
N ILE A 148 17.87 -7.05 3.71
CA ILE A 148 17.51 -6.17 4.83
C ILE A 148 16.37 -6.80 5.64
N MET A 149 15.34 -7.30 4.96
CA MET A 149 14.20 -7.95 5.59
C MET A 149 14.61 -9.28 6.25
N ASP A 150 15.41 -10.10 5.56
CA ASP A 150 15.93 -11.37 6.10
C ASP A 150 16.70 -11.14 7.39
N ARG A 151 17.54 -10.10 7.45
CA ARG A 151 18.30 -9.74 8.67
C ARG A 151 17.40 -9.28 9.82
N ALA A 152 16.39 -8.45 9.50
CA ALA A 152 15.42 -8.00 10.50
C ALA A 152 14.63 -9.19 11.09
N MET A 153 14.10 -10.05 10.24
CA MET A 153 13.37 -11.25 10.66
C MET A 153 14.27 -12.24 11.43
N GLN A 154 15.56 -12.34 11.08
CA GLN A 154 16.50 -13.19 11.81
C GLN A 154 16.74 -12.68 13.22
N ALA A 155 16.90 -11.37 13.40
CA ALA A 155 17.09 -10.77 14.72
C ALA A 155 15.91 -11.04 15.69
N GLU A 156 14.68 -11.01 15.17
CA GLU A 156 13.50 -11.41 15.95
C GLU A 156 13.55 -12.90 16.35
N ARG A 157 13.83 -13.79 15.37
CA ARG A 157 13.89 -15.23 15.63
C ARG A 157 14.95 -15.60 16.66
N ASP A 158 16.09 -14.92 16.64
CA ASP A 158 17.19 -15.14 17.57
C ASP A 158 16.97 -14.46 18.93
N GLY A 159 15.89 -13.68 19.07
CA GLY A 159 15.58 -12.95 20.30
C GLY A 159 16.56 -11.82 20.62
N GLU A 160 17.26 -11.28 19.62
CA GLU A 160 18.08 -10.08 19.78
C GLU A 160 17.22 -8.89 20.20
N VAL A 161 16.04 -8.78 19.59
CA VAL A 161 15.02 -7.75 19.82
C VAL A 161 13.62 -8.36 19.93
N CYS A 162 12.65 -7.60 20.43
CA CYS A 162 11.25 -8.05 20.49
C CYS A 162 10.59 -8.03 19.12
N ASN A 163 10.89 -7.00 18.33
CA ASN A 163 10.37 -6.81 16.98
C ASN A 163 11.35 -5.97 16.17
N ALA A 164 11.51 -6.32 14.89
CA ALA A 164 12.25 -5.52 13.91
C ALA A 164 11.42 -5.41 12.64
N SER A 165 11.12 -4.21 12.22
CA SER A 165 10.30 -3.92 11.04
C SER A 165 11.01 -2.95 10.12
N VAL A 166 11.01 -3.28 8.83
CA VAL A 166 11.57 -2.45 7.77
C VAL A 166 10.42 -2.05 6.85
N PHE A 167 10.23 -0.76 6.67
CA PHE A 167 9.15 -0.19 5.87
C PHE A 167 9.74 0.44 4.62
N GLY A 168 9.24 0.03 3.46
CA GLY A 168 9.65 0.61 2.17
C GLY A 168 9.26 2.09 2.03
N GLY A 169 8.22 2.50 2.73
CA GLY A 169 7.60 3.80 2.58
C GLY A 169 6.71 3.89 1.34
N PHE A 170 5.88 4.92 1.29
CA PHE A 170 5.01 5.22 0.17
C PHE A 170 5.39 6.57 -0.44
N PRO A 171 6.26 6.59 -1.46
CA PRO A 171 6.82 7.84 -2.00
C PRO A 171 5.76 8.73 -2.69
N LEU A 172 4.66 8.13 -3.16
CA LEU A 172 3.60 8.86 -3.88
C LEU A 172 2.71 9.70 -2.96
N SER A 173 2.85 9.58 -1.64
CA SER A 173 2.10 10.40 -0.67
C SER A 173 2.45 11.88 -0.70
N ASP A 174 3.61 12.26 -1.27
CA ASP A 174 4.12 13.63 -1.35
C ASP A 174 4.10 14.38 0.01
N ILE A 175 4.66 13.73 1.03
CA ILE A 175 4.76 14.26 2.39
C ILE A 175 6.22 14.36 2.84
N PRO A 176 6.55 15.26 3.79
CA PRO A 176 7.96 15.51 4.18
C PRO A 176 8.67 14.32 4.82
N TYR A 177 7.95 13.30 5.23
CA TYR A 177 8.49 12.12 5.90
C TYR A 177 8.22 10.81 5.14
N ALA A 178 7.91 10.88 3.85
CA ALA A 178 7.93 9.70 2.99
C ALA A 178 9.35 9.12 2.88
N GLY A 179 9.45 7.80 2.84
CA GLY A 179 10.71 7.11 2.62
C GLY A 179 10.91 5.86 3.48
N LEU A 180 12.01 5.15 3.20
CA LEU A 180 12.37 3.93 3.91
C LEU A 180 12.64 4.21 5.40
N SER A 181 12.04 3.41 6.25
CA SER A 181 12.18 3.52 7.70
C SER A 181 12.43 2.16 8.35
N VAL A 182 13.17 2.15 9.44
CA VAL A 182 13.40 0.97 10.28
C VAL A 182 12.88 1.28 11.67
N VAL A 183 12.13 0.34 12.25
CA VAL A 183 11.59 0.43 13.61
C VAL A 183 11.95 -0.85 14.38
N ILE A 184 12.59 -0.69 15.52
CA ILE A 184 13.01 -1.78 16.40
C ILE A 184 12.31 -1.63 17.74
N ALA A 185 11.66 -2.68 18.22
CA ALA A 185 11.20 -2.77 19.59
C ALA A 185 12.22 -3.61 20.40
N ALA A 186 12.98 -2.96 21.25
CA ALA A 186 14.00 -3.60 22.07
C ALA A 186 13.62 -3.58 23.54
N GLU A 187 13.86 -4.68 24.27
CA GLU A 187 13.72 -4.68 25.73
C GLU A 187 14.64 -3.65 26.36
N GLN A 188 14.20 -3.02 27.43
CA GLN A 188 14.96 -1.98 28.12
C GLN A 188 16.38 -2.46 28.52
N GLY A 189 16.54 -3.73 28.84
CA GLY A 189 17.85 -4.34 29.12
C GLY A 189 18.68 -4.73 27.90
N LYS A 190 18.14 -4.57 26.68
CA LYS A 190 18.78 -4.94 25.40
C LYS A 190 18.88 -3.74 24.42
N LEU A 191 18.77 -2.51 24.90
CA LEU A 191 18.78 -1.31 24.05
C LEU A 191 20.00 -1.24 23.12
N ALA A 192 21.20 -1.54 23.66
CA ALA A 192 22.43 -1.53 22.84
C ALA A 192 22.43 -2.57 21.70
N ALA A 193 21.70 -3.69 21.86
CA ALA A 193 21.50 -4.64 20.75
C ALA A 193 20.53 -4.09 19.71
N GLY A 194 19.46 -3.44 20.16
CA GLY A 194 18.49 -2.77 19.29
C GLY A 194 19.11 -1.63 18.48
N GLU A 195 19.95 -0.79 19.13
CA GLU A 195 20.68 0.31 18.47
C GLU A 195 21.61 -0.23 17.38
N ARG A 196 22.41 -1.27 17.70
CA ARG A 196 23.30 -1.89 16.69
C ARG A 196 22.52 -2.47 15.52
N LEU A 197 21.39 -3.12 15.75
CA LEU A 197 20.57 -3.66 14.69
C LEU A 197 19.95 -2.55 13.83
N LEU A 198 19.50 -1.46 14.46
CA LEU A 198 18.98 -0.30 13.77
C LEU A 198 20.02 0.30 12.81
N ASP A 199 21.24 0.53 13.32
CA ASP A 199 22.35 1.04 12.53
C ASP A 199 22.70 0.07 11.38
N GLU A 200 22.80 -1.23 11.67
CA GLU A 200 23.10 -2.25 10.66
C GLU A 200 22.08 -2.26 9.52
N LEU A 201 20.78 -2.25 9.83
CA LEU A 201 19.71 -2.27 8.81
C LEU A 201 19.67 -0.97 8.01
N CYS A 202 19.88 0.17 8.67
CA CYS A 202 19.96 1.47 8.01
C CYS A 202 21.19 1.56 7.07
N ASP A 203 22.33 1.06 7.51
CA ASP A 203 23.55 1.01 6.70
C ASP A 203 23.39 0.11 5.49
N LEU A 204 22.81 -1.10 5.65
CA LEU A 204 22.50 -1.99 4.55
C LEU A 204 21.60 -1.31 3.49
N ALA A 205 20.55 -0.65 3.94
CA ALA A 205 19.63 0.06 3.05
C ALA A 205 20.32 1.23 2.34
N TRP A 206 21.11 2.01 3.07
CA TRP A 206 21.80 3.18 2.53
C TRP A 206 22.90 2.82 1.53
N GLN A 207 23.68 1.78 1.80
CA GLN A 207 24.69 1.29 0.88
C GLN A 207 24.09 0.84 -0.44
N ARG A 208 22.88 0.28 -0.42
CA ARG A 208 22.15 -0.21 -1.59
C ARG A 208 21.15 0.81 -2.17
N ARG A 209 21.16 2.06 -1.75
CA ARG A 209 20.15 3.07 -2.16
C ARG A 209 20.00 3.22 -3.67
N ALA A 210 21.06 3.03 -4.45
CA ALA A 210 21.03 3.09 -5.90
C ALA A 210 20.23 1.91 -6.51
N ASP A 211 20.22 0.76 -5.85
CA ASP A 211 19.51 -0.44 -6.32
C ASP A 211 17.99 -0.31 -6.11
N PHE A 212 17.55 0.63 -5.26
CA PHE A 212 16.13 0.96 -5.07
C PHE A 212 15.56 1.85 -6.18
N VAL A 213 16.39 2.34 -7.08
CA VAL A 213 15.94 3.06 -8.28
C VAL A 213 15.51 2.04 -9.33
N PHE A 214 14.32 2.23 -9.88
CA PHE A 214 13.83 1.39 -10.98
C PHE A 214 14.02 2.16 -12.31
N PRO A 215 14.80 1.63 -13.25
CA PRO A 215 14.90 2.24 -14.56
C PRO A 215 13.57 2.08 -15.31
N SER A 216 12.95 3.16 -15.70
CA SER A 216 11.76 3.11 -16.56
C SER A 216 12.19 3.10 -18.03
N GLU A 217 11.61 2.18 -18.79
CA GLU A 217 11.76 2.13 -20.26
C GLU A 217 10.59 2.90 -20.90
N PRO A 218 10.79 3.51 -22.07
CA PRO A 218 9.70 4.08 -22.84
C PRO A 218 8.64 3.01 -23.17
N VAL A 219 7.36 3.36 -23.08
CA VAL A 219 6.25 2.44 -23.35
C VAL A 219 6.40 1.77 -24.72
N ALA A 220 6.80 2.52 -25.74
CA ALA A 220 7.00 1.99 -27.08
C ALA A 220 8.04 0.88 -27.16
N GLU A 221 9.13 0.96 -26.37
CA GLU A 221 10.17 -0.06 -26.33
C GLU A 221 9.66 -1.32 -25.62
N SER A 222 8.96 -1.18 -24.50
CA SER A 222 8.35 -2.30 -23.78
C SER A 222 7.33 -3.04 -24.65
N ILE A 223 6.50 -2.33 -25.42
CA ILE A 223 5.53 -2.93 -26.34
C ILE A 223 6.25 -3.63 -27.50
N ALA A 224 7.30 -3.04 -28.09
CA ALA A 224 8.08 -3.66 -29.15
C ALA A 224 8.79 -4.94 -28.64
N GLN A 225 9.30 -4.93 -27.42
CA GLN A 225 9.88 -6.11 -26.79
C GLN A 225 8.83 -7.21 -26.61
N ALA A 226 7.67 -6.89 -26.05
CA ALA A 226 6.56 -7.85 -25.89
C ALA A 226 6.18 -8.48 -27.23
N LYS A 227 6.06 -7.67 -28.30
CA LYS A 227 5.76 -8.14 -29.65
C LYS A 227 6.82 -9.10 -30.22
N SER A 228 8.07 -8.98 -29.78
CA SER A 228 9.17 -9.84 -30.24
C SER A 228 9.19 -11.22 -29.58
N LEU A 229 8.53 -11.40 -28.46
CA LEU A 229 8.50 -12.66 -27.73
C LEU A 229 7.62 -13.69 -28.45
N ARG A 230 8.09 -14.93 -28.44
CA ARG A 230 7.39 -16.06 -29.11
C ARG A 230 6.62 -16.92 -28.12
N GLU A 231 6.93 -16.80 -26.84
CA GLU A 231 6.32 -17.58 -25.77
C GLU A 231 5.43 -16.64 -24.94
N GLY A 232 4.26 -17.10 -24.58
CA GLY A 232 3.28 -16.34 -23.80
C GLY A 232 2.65 -17.17 -22.69
N PRO A 233 1.77 -16.57 -21.90
CA PRO A 233 1.33 -15.16 -22.01
C PRO A 233 2.41 -14.16 -21.58
N VAL A 234 2.47 -13.00 -22.23
CA VAL A 234 3.28 -11.85 -21.83
C VAL A 234 2.41 -10.90 -21.04
N LEU A 235 2.81 -10.58 -19.81
CA LEU A 235 2.09 -9.64 -18.93
C LEU A 235 2.79 -8.28 -18.96
N LEU A 236 2.07 -7.25 -19.41
CA LEU A 236 2.48 -5.86 -19.34
C LEU A 236 1.70 -5.17 -18.21
N ILE A 237 2.40 -4.68 -17.20
CA ILE A 237 1.78 -4.05 -16.04
C ILE A 237 1.98 -2.55 -16.16
N ASP A 238 0.87 -1.80 -16.30
CA ASP A 238 0.90 -0.34 -16.21
C ASP A 238 1.02 0.07 -14.75
N HIS A 239 2.26 0.32 -14.33
CA HIS A 239 2.56 0.71 -12.96
C HIS A 239 2.25 2.19 -12.68
N GLY A 240 2.22 3.02 -13.73
CA GLY A 240 1.95 4.46 -13.62
C GLY A 240 0.52 4.77 -13.19
N ASP A 241 -0.44 3.90 -13.54
CA ASP A 241 -1.86 4.06 -13.21
C ASP A 241 -2.38 2.92 -12.30
N ASN A 242 -1.56 2.52 -11.33
CA ASN A 242 -1.87 1.44 -10.41
C ASN A 242 -2.94 1.86 -9.39
N CYS A 243 -4.13 1.24 -9.44
CA CYS A 243 -5.20 1.49 -8.46
C CYS A 243 -4.82 1.11 -7.02
N GLY A 244 -3.92 0.15 -6.83
CA GLY A 244 -3.38 -0.19 -5.51
C GLY A 244 -2.49 0.91 -4.91
N ALA A 245 -2.05 1.87 -5.72
CA ALA A 245 -1.29 3.05 -5.31
C ALA A 245 -2.11 4.36 -5.41
N GLY A 246 -3.42 4.27 -5.65
CA GLY A 246 -4.32 5.42 -5.78
C GLY A 246 -4.49 5.94 -7.21
N GLY A 247 -3.96 5.24 -8.22
CA GLY A 247 -4.22 5.52 -9.63
C GLY A 247 -5.70 5.35 -9.99
N VAL A 248 -6.16 6.08 -11.00
CA VAL A 248 -7.58 6.09 -11.42
C VAL A 248 -7.93 4.89 -12.29
N THR A 249 -6.93 4.24 -12.90
CA THR A 249 -7.09 3.15 -13.87
C THR A 249 -7.88 3.57 -15.13
N ASP A 250 -7.67 4.80 -15.59
CA ASP A 250 -8.30 5.28 -16.81
C ASP A 250 -7.30 5.79 -17.88
N ILE A 251 -5.98 5.68 -17.65
CA ILE A 251 -4.94 6.10 -18.58
C ILE A 251 -4.84 5.09 -19.74
N MET A 252 -4.86 5.60 -20.96
CA MET A 252 -4.97 4.79 -22.17
C MET A 252 -3.64 4.65 -22.95
N ASP A 253 -2.55 5.23 -22.47
CA ASP A 253 -1.29 5.37 -23.22
C ASP A 253 -0.68 4.01 -23.61
N VAL A 254 -0.74 3.02 -22.72
CA VAL A 254 -0.24 1.67 -23.00
C VAL A 254 -1.10 0.99 -24.08
N LEU A 255 -2.43 1.06 -23.96
CA LEU A 255 -3.33 0.47 -24.96
C LEU A 255 -3.25 1.21 -26.32
N GLU A 256 -3.11 2.53 -26.31
CA GLU A 256 -2.88 3.31 -27.52
C GLU A 256 -1.62 2.83 -28.28
N GLU A 257 -0.51 2.61 -27.55
CA GLU A 257 0.72 2.14 -28.14
C GLU A 257 0.63 0.68 -28.63
N VAL A 258 -0.08 -0.18 -27.89
CA VAL A 258 -0.38 -1.57 -28.30
C VAL A 258 -1.07 -1.58 -29.66
N LEU A 259 -2.13 -0.76 -29.83
CA LEU A 259 -2.88 -0.65 -31.08
C LEU A 259 -2.02 -0.06 -32.22
N LYS A 260 -1.24 0.98 -31.93
CA LYS A 260 -0.33 1.62 -32.88
C LYS A 260 0.71 0.66 -33.42
N GLN A 261 1.25 -0.23 -32.59
CA GLN A 261 2.21 -1.25 -33.02
C GLN A 261 1.55 -2.50 -33.60
N GLY A 262 0.22 -2.57 -33.59
CA GLY A 262 -0.55 -3.68 -34.17
C GLY A 262 -0.27 -5.02 -33.49
N LEU A 263 -0.30 -5.04 -32.15
CA LEU A 263 -0.31 -6.30 -31.40
C LEU A 263 -1.70 -6.93 -31.51
N GLU A 264 -1.72 -8.23 -31.72
CA GLU A 264 -2.93 -9.06 -31.76
C GLU A 264 -2.99 -9.98 -30.53
N ASP A 265 -4.14 -10.59 -30.28
CA ASP A 265 -4.38 -11.49 -29.14
C ASP A 265 -4.10 -10.81 -27.77
N VAL A 266 -4.51 -9.57 -27.63
CA VAL A 266 -4.31 -8.75 -26.42
C VAL A 266 -5.59 -8.65 -25.61
N VAL A 267 -5.48 -8.79 -24.30
CA VAL A 267 -6.52 -8.42 -23.33
C VAL A 267 -5.99 -7.26 -22.50
N ALA A 268 -6.71 -6.16 -22.46
CA ALA A 268 -6.34 -4.97 -21.69
C ALA A 268 -7.45 -4.60 -20.69
N GLY A 269 -7.05 -4.19 -19.50
CA GLY A 269 -7.95 -3.75 -18.44
C GLY A 269 -7.55 -4.26 -17.04
N PRO A 270 -8.40 -3.99 -16.00
CA PRO A 270 -9.63 -3.22 -16.10
C PRO A 270 -9.36 -1.72 -16.27
N PHE A 271 -10.29 -1.02 -16.93
CA PHE A 271 -10.30 0.45 -16.98
C PHE A 271 -11.51 0.99 -16.23
N TRP A 272 -11.33 2.03 -15.45
CA TRP A 272 -12.42 2.67 -14.74
C TRP A 272 -13.09 3.74 -15.64
N ASP A 273 -14.23 3.41 -16.18
CA ASP A 273 -14.99 4.31 -17.07
C ASP A 273 -16.49 4.09 -16.96
N PRO A 274 -17.13 4.58 -15.89
CA PRO A 274 -18.55 4.33 -15.65
C PRO A 274 -19.45 4.89 -16.75
N ALA A 275 -19.05 5.97 -17.43
CA ALA A 275 -19.84 6.59 -18.49
C ALA A 275 -19.88 5.69 -19.75
N THR A 276 -18.73 5.18 -20.17
CA THR A 276 -18.68 4.22 -21.29
C THR A 276 -19.40 2.92 -20.93
N VAL A 277 -19.21 2.40 -19.72
CA VAL A 277 -19.93 1.19 -19.26
C VAL A 277 -21.44 1.40 -19.33
N ALA A 278 -21.97 2.55 -18.87
CA ALA A 278 -23.40 2.85 -18.99
C ALA A 278 -23.88 2.80 -20.44
N THR A 279 -23.14 3.43 -21.37
CA THR A 279 -23.44 3.39 -22.80
C THR A 279 -23.45 1.97 -23.37
N LEU A 280 -22.47 1.13 -22.97
CA LEU A 280 -22.40 -0.25 -23.45
C LEU A 280 -23.56 -1.10 -22.93
N PHE A 281 -24.02 -0.86 -21.70
CA PHE A 281 -25.21 -1.51 -21.14
C PHE A 281 -26.49 -1.12 -21.90
N GLU A 282 -26.63 0.13 -22.31
CA GLU A 282 -27.76 0.61 -23.13
C GLU A 282 -27.77 -0.03 -24.52
N ARG A 283 -26.59 -0.26 -25.12
CA ARG A 283 -26.47 -0.88 -26.45
C ARG A 283 -26.72 -2.38 -26.43
N GLY A 284 -26.35 -3.05 -25.35
CA GLY A 284 -26.55 -4.49 -25.19
C GLY A 284 -25.49 -5.36 -25.86
N VAL A 285 -25.44 -6.62 -25.45
CA VAL A 285 -24.51 -7.62 -26.00
C VAL A 285 -24.77 -7.84 -27.49
N GLY A 286 -23.70 -7.94 -28.26
CA GLY A 286 -23.72 -8.12 -29.73
C GLY A 286 -23.77 -6.80 -30.52
N ALA A 287 -23.97 -5.67 -29.86
CA ALA A 287 -23.98 -4.37 -30.53
C ALA A 287 -22.58 -3.96 -31.00
N GLU A 288 -22.46 -3.55 -32.25
CA GLU A 288 -21.28 -2.83 -32.76
C GLU A 288 -21.35 -1.35 -32.29
N VAL A 289 -20.27 -0.88 -31.70
CA VAL A 289 -20.21 0.47 -31.11
C VAL A 289 -18.88 1.15 -31.44
N THR A 290 -18.93 2.47 -31.48
CA THR A 290 -17.72 3.32 -31.46
C THR A 290 -17.84 4.23 -30.23
N VAL A 291 -16.90 4.13 -29.32
CA VAL A 291 -16.91 4.81 -28.02
C VAL A 291 -15.54 5.38 -27.69
N ASP A 292 -15.52 6.42 -26.86
CA ASP A 292 -14.31 6.98 -26.30
C ASP A 292 -14.11 6.37 -24.90
N VAL A 293 -13.05 5.55 -24.73
CA VAL A 293 -12.77 4.76 -23.53
C VAL A 293 -11.68 5.40 -22.69
N GLY A 294 -11.85 5.39 -21.37
CA GLY A 294 -10.87 5.89 -20.40
C GLY A 294 -10.47 7.33 -20.62
N GLY A 295 -9.36 7.75 -20.04
CA GLY A 295 -8.75 9.06 -20.23
C GLY A 295 -9.69 10.23 -19.92
N LYS A 296 -10.62 10.08 -18.96
CA LYS A 296 -11.63 11.11 -18.64
C LYS A 296 -11.28 11.91 -17.39
N THR A 297 -10.20 11.51 -16.70
CA THR A 297 -9.74 12.18 -15.50
C THR A 297 -8.60 13.14 -15.83
N ASP A 298 -8.78 14.43 -15.51
CA ASP A 298 -7.72 15.41 -15.58
C ASP A 298 -6.79 15.31 -14.36
N MET A 299 -5.51 15.55 -14.56
CA MET A 299 -4.49 15.60 -13.51
C MET A 299 -3.88 17.00 -13.40
N PRO A 300 -4.61 17.97 -12.81
CA PRO A 300 -4.22 19.39 -12.82
C PRO A 300 -2.91 19.64 -12.08
N ALA A 301 -2.58 18.86 -11.06
CA ALA A 301 -1.31 18.95 -10.34
C ALA A 301 -0.08 18.67 -11.24
N LEU A 302 -0.26 17.88 -12.31
CA LEU A 302 0.77 17.56 -13.29
C LEU A 302 0.62 18.39 -14.58
N GLY A 303 -0.39 19.25 -14.67
CA GLY A 303 -0.72 19.98 -15.88
C GLY A 303 -1.20 19.09 -17.05
N LEU A 304 -1.64 17.86 -16.75
CA LEU A 304 -2.09 16.90 -17.73
C LEU A 304 -3.61 16.86 -17.81
N LYS A 305 -4.10 16.66 -19.03
CA LYS A 305 -5.52 16.43 -19.31
C LYS A 305 -5.74 14.97 -19.70
N GLY A 306 -6.91 14.46 -19.33
CA GLY A 306 -7.36 13.16 -19.78
C GLY A 306 -7.38 13.07 -21.32
N ARG A 307 -7.02 11.91 -21.86
CA ARG A 307 -7.00 11.62 -23.30
C ARG A 307 -7.76 10.32 -23.58
N PRO A 308 -9.07 10.40 -23.83
CA PRO A 308 -9.85 9.21 -24.17
C PRO A 308 -9.35 8.56 -25.46
N LEU A 309 -9.36 7.22 -25.49
CA LEU A 309 -9.02 6.45 -26.68
C LEU A 309 -10.28 6.03 -27.41
N ARG A 310 -10.38 6.41 -28.69
CA ARG A 310 -11.52 6.05 -29.53
C ARG A 310 -11.39 4.63 -30.04
N LEU A 311 -12.33 3.78 -29.65
CA LEU A 311 -12.35 2.36 -29.99
C LEU A 311 -13.66 2.01 -30.73
N THR A 312 -13.53 1.14 -31.74
CA THR A 312 -14.67 0.49 -32.41
C THR A 312 -14.60 -1.00 -32.14
N GLY A 313 -15.72 -1.60 -31.74
CA GLY A 313 -15.76 -3.01 -31.44
C GLY A 313 -17.18 -3.50 -31.15
N VAL A 314 -17.30 -4.76 -30.74
CA VAL A 314 -18.56 -5.39 -30.39
C VAL A 314 -18.65 -5.58 -28.87
N VAL A 315 -19.80 -5.26 -28.29
CA VAL A 315 -20.07 -5.53 -26.88
C VAL A 315 -20.17 -7.05 -26.70
N GLU A 316 -19.13 -7.66 -26.15
CA GLU A 316 -19.04 -9.11 -26.02
C GLU A 316 -19.75 -9.62 -24.77
N ARG A 317 -19.58 -8.88 -23.66
CA ARG A 317 -20.16 -9.30 -22.37
C ARG A 317 -20.52 -8.12 -21.49
N LEU A 318 -21.60 -8.27 -20.74
CA LEU A 318 -22.03 -7.35 -19.68
C LEU A 318 -22.22 -8.16 -18.40
N THR A 319 -21.66 -7.70 -17.27
CA THR A 319 -21.71 -8.38 -15.97
C THR A 319 -21.89 -7.37 -14.84
N ASP A 320 -22.18 -7.88 -13.64
CA ASP A 320 -22.20 -7.12 -12.39
C ASP A 320 -20.78 -6.91 -11.80
N GLY A 321 -19.76 -7.51 -12.41
CA GLY A 321 -18.36 -7.38 -11.99
C GLY A 321 -18.02 -8.14 -10.72
N GLU A 322 -18.87 -9.01 -10.22
CA GLU A 322 -18.56 -9.83 -9.06
C GLU A 322 -17.55 -10.93 -9.40
N TYR A 323 -16.55 -11.08 -8.55
CA TYR A 323 -15.55 -12.16 -8.66
C TYR A 323 -15.03 -12.58 -7.29
N THR A 324 -14.41 -13.76 -7.24
CA THR A 324 -13.70 -14.24 -6.05
C THR A 324 -12.20 -14.14 -6.29
N VAL A 325 -11.49 -13.53 -5.35
CA VAL A 325 -10.03 -13.38 -5.44
C VAL A 325 -9.38 -14.76 -5.39
N THR A 326 -8.50 -15.03 -6.37
CA THR A 326 -7.71 -16.27 -6.46
C THR A 326 -6.21 -16.02 -6.23
N GLY A 327 -5.78 -14.76 -6.16
CA GLY A 327 -4.42 -14.37 -5.86
C GLY A 327 -4.02 -14.63 -4.40
N PRO A 328 -2.74 -14.48 -4.06
CA PRO A 328 -2.22 -14.80 -2.72
C PRO A 328 -2.75 -13.86 -1.62
N MET A 329 -3.05 -12.59 -1.96
CA MET A 329 -3.71 -11.66 -1.03
C MET A 329 -5.22 -11.84 -1.12
N PHE A 330 -5.89 -11.90 0.04
CA PHE A 330 -7.35 -11.99 0.14
C PHE A 330 -7.99 -13.18 -0.59
N THR A 331 -7.26 -14.29 -0.78
CA THR A 331 -7.78 -15.51 -1.43
C THR A 331 -9.13 -15.92 -0.86
N GLY A 332 -10.12 -16.14 -1.73
CA GLY A 332 -11.47 -16.54 -1.37
C GLY A 332 -12.43 -15.38 -1.02
N VAL A 333 -11.95 -14.15 -0.92
CA VAL A 333 -12.79 -12.97 -0.68
C VAL A 333 -13.56 -12.61 -1.94
N ARG A 334 -14.87 -12.37 -1.82
CA ARG A 334 -15.70 -11.83 -2.90
C ARG A 334 -15.46 -10.33 -3.03
N GLN A 335 -15.25 -9.90 -4.26
CA GLN A 335 -15.04 -8.51 -4.64
C GLN A 335 -16.03 -8.13 -5.75
N SER A 336 -16.26 -6.85 -5.94
CA SER A 336 -17.08 -6.35 -7.04
C SER A 336 -16.42 -5.12 -7.69
N LEU A 337 -16.32 -5.16 -9.00
CA LEU A 337 -15.96 -4.00 -9.83
C LEU A 337 -17.19 -3.15 -10.19
N GLY A 338 -18.39 -3.56 -9.77
CA GLY A 338 -19.63 -3.00 -10.24
C GLY A 338 -19.93 -3.42 -11.69
N ARG A 339 -20.90 -2.75 -12.34
CA ARG A 339 -21.23 -3.05 -13.73
C ARG A 339 -19.98 -3.00 -14.61
N THR A 340 -19.72 -4.10 -15.29
CA THR A 340 -18.50 -4.29 -16.10
C THR A 340 -18.91 -4.74 -17.52
N ALA A 341 -18.24 -4.18 -18.52
CA ALA A 341 -18.44 -4.53 -19.93
C ALA A 341 -17.12 -5.00 -20.56
N VAL A 342 -17.20 -5.97 -21.45
CA VAL A 342 -16.11 -6.41 -22.32
C VAL A 342 -16.42 -5.95 -23.74
N LEU A 343 -15.50 -5.20 -24.33
CA LEU A 343 -15.52 -4.74 -25.71
C LEU A 343 -14.46 -5.51 -26.52
N ARG A 344 -14.85 -6.14 -27.63
CA ARG A 344 -13.96 -6.90 -28.52
C ARG A 344 -13.92 -6.28 -29.91
#